data_89fb10b02eb30b2c6fb54dd1ae633126
#
_entry.id   89fb10b02eb30b2c6fb54dd1ae633126
#
_cell.length_a   1.000
_cell.length_b   1.000
_cell.length_c   1.000
_cell.angle_alpha   90.00
_cell.angle_beta   90.00
_cell.angle_gamma   90.00
#
_symmetry.space_group_name_H-M   'P 1'
#
loop_
_entity.id
_entity.type
_entity.pdbx_description
1 polymer ?
#
loop_
_entity_poly.entity_id
_entity_poly.type
_entity_poly.pdbx_seq_one_letter_code
_entity_poly.pdbx_strand_id
1 'polypeptide(L)'
;MKTELNTALVMGIILVVSIGGVSAYFSSLKPQIREQNQSDESIQAQAKDMVKISIIDKSRFRKAPELVGISGYINTTTEELEAAMKDKVILYDFWTYSCINCIRTLPYITAWNTKYADQGLLIIGIHSPEFEFEKDFNNVQTAVKQHDITYPVVQDNEMKTWKVFENRYWPRKYIADSEGYIRYDHIGEGGYAETEKVIQDLLQERSQILGLNVVSAQPFVDLEEHQFTASQTPELYFGYNFAFGRNQLGNSEGFKPDQIVTYSLPEKLTRDYFYLEGQWKNFDDRMKL
;
A
#
# COMPACT_ATOMS: atom_id res chain seq x y z
N MET A 1 -40.53 -76.14 -21.59
CA MET A 1 -41.23 -75.14 -20.75
C MET A 1 -40.85 -75.17 -19.24
N LYS A 2 -40.66 -76.31 -18.58
CA LYS A 2 -40.33 -76.31 -17.16
C LYS A 2 -38.91 -75.88 -16.82
N THR A 3 -37.95 -76.09 -17.71
CA THR A 3 -36.52 -75.72 -17.56
C THR A 3 -36.28 -74.19 -17.65
N GLU A 4 -36.92 -73.53 -18.55
CA GLU A 4 -36.77 -72.07 -18.73
C GLU A 4 -37.37 -71.25 -17.59
N LEU A 5 -38.50 -71.74 -17.01
CA LEU A 5 -39.16 -71.11 -15.90
C LEU A 5 -38.30 -71.16 -14.61
N ASN A 6 -37.59 -72.29 -14.37
CA ASN A 6 -36.68 -72.45 -13.26
C ASN A 6 -35.43 -71.57 -13.39
N THR A 7 -34.92 -71.37 -14.63
CA THR A 7 -33.74 -70.48 -14.87
C THR A 7 -34.08 -69.04 -14.65
N ALA A 8 -35.26 -68.58 -15.12
CA ALA A 8 -35.73 -67.21 -14.89
C ALA A 8 -35.98 -66.93 -13.39
N LEU A 9 -36.51 -67.89 -12.62
CA LEU A 9 -36.73 -67.75 -11.20
C LEU A 9 -35.41 -67.64 -10.41
N VAL A 10 -34.43 -68.49 -10.75
CA VAL A 10 -33.11 -68.47 -10.11
C VAL A 10 -32.36 -67.18 -10.46
N MET A 11 -32.39 -66.69 -11.69
CA MET A 11 -31.82 -65.40 -12.10
C MET A 11 -32.47 -64.24 -11.38
N GLY A 12 -33.80 -64.24 -11.24
CA GLY A 12 -34.52 -63.22 -10.49
C GLY A 12 -34.14 -63.18 -9.01
N ILE A 13 -33.96 -64.33 -8.34
CA ILE A 13 -33.54 -64.41 -6.92
C ILE A 13 -32.12 -63.90 -6.79
N ILE A 14 -31.17 -64.25 -7.67
CA ILE A 14 -29.80 -63.81 -7.65
C ILE A 14 -29.73 -62.27 -7.82
N LEU A 15 -30.54 -61.70 -8.70
CA LEU A 15 -30.62 -60.26 -8.92
C LEU A 15 -31.14 -59.51 -7.69
N VAL A 16 -32.18 -60.02 -7.06
CA VAL A 16 -32.75 -59.41 -5.85
C VAL A 16 -31.78 -59.46 -4.66
N VAL A 17 -31.07 -60.57 -4.50
CA VAL A 17 -30.07 -60.78 -3.43
C VAL A 17 -28.84 -59.86 -3.67
N SER A 18 -28.41 -59.68 -4.94
CA SER A 18 -27.30 -58.79 -5.23
C SER A 18 -27.69 -57.34 -5.03
N ILE A 19 -28.87 -56.89 -5.44
CA ILE A 19 -29.33 -55.51 -5.23
C ILE A 19 -29.50 -55.24 -3.72
N GLY A 20 -30.12 -56.18 -2.99
CA GLY A 20 -30.28 -56.07 -1.54
C GLY A 20 -28.94 -56.05 -0.78
N GLY A 21 -27.97 -56.86 -1.17
CA GLY A 21 -26.63 -56.88 -0.62
C GLY A 21 -25.85 -55.59 -0.85
N VAL A 22 -25.92 -55.06 -2.07
CA VAL A 22 -25.29 -53.79 -2.40
C VAL A 22 -25.93 -52.61 -1.65
N SER A 23 -27.25 -52.59 -1.53
CA SER A 23 -27.97 -51.58 -0.75
C SER A 23 -27.62 -51.62 0.74
N ALA A 24 -27.53 -52.81 1.32
CA ALA A 24 -27.10 -52.98 2.71
C ALA A 24 -25.65 -52.56 2.92
N TYR A 25 -24.77 -52.86 1.96
CA TYR A 25 -23.36 -52.45 2.01
C TYR A 25 -23.23 -50.92 1.95
N PHE A 26 -23.93 -50.26 1.06
CA PHE A 26 -23.90 -48.77 1.00
C PHE A 26 -24.58 -48.13 2.20
N SER A 27 -25.56 -48.75 2.79
CA SER A 27 -26.17 -48.27 4.04
C SER A 27 -25.21 -48.38 5.26
N SER A 28 -24.31 -49.37 5.25
CA SER A 28 -23.30 -49.50 6.29
C SER A 28 -22.12 -48.56 6.11
N LEU A 29 -21.93 -47.99 4.91
CA LEU A 29 -20.89 -46.98 4.60
C LEU A 29 -21.34 -45.55 4.86
N LYS A 30 -22.61 -45.31 5.24
CA LYS A 30 -23.02 -43.97 5.65
C LYS A 30 -22.27 -43.61 6.93
N PRO A 31 -21.49 -42.52 6.93
CA PRO A 31 -20.89 -42.07 8.15
C PRO A 31 -22.02 -41.85 9.17
N GLN A 32 -21.89 -42.46 10.35
CA GLN A 32 -22.70 -42.12 11.49
C GLN A 32 -22.40 -40.66 11.82
N ILE A 33 -23.20 -39.74 11.32
CA ILE A 33 -23.23 -38.37 11.81
C ILE A 33 -23.73 -38.51 13.23
N ARG A 34 -22.80 -38.54 14.17
CA ARG A 34 -23.10 -38.38 15.58
C ARG A 34 -23.67 -36.98 15.68
N GLU A 35 -24.98 -36.84 15.77
CA GLU A 35 -25.63 -35.62 16.22
C GLU A 35 -25.08 -35.31 17.61
N GLN A 36 -23.97 -34.55 17.62
CA GLN A 36 -23.53 -33.87 18.79
C GLN A 36 -24.53 -32.71 18.96
N ASN A 37 -25.60 -32.98 19.73
CA ASN A 37 -26.42 -31.94 20.34
C ASN A 37 -25.54 -31.18 21.33
N GLN A 38 -24.56 -30.41 20.82
CA GLN A 38 -24.06 -29.26 21.53
C GLN A 38 -25.16 -28.22 21.40
N SER A 39 -25.81 -27.91 22.48
CA SER A 39 -26.85 -26.90 22.54
C SER A 39 -26.33 -25.60 21.90
N ASP A 40 -27.16 -24.93 21.12
CA ASP A 40 -26.84 -23.63 20.50
C ASP A 40 -26.27 -22.62 21.53
N GLU A 41 -26.61 -22.77 22.82
CA GLU A 41 -26.04 -22.01 23.92
C GLU A 41 -24.53 -22.22 24.10
N SER A 42 -24.01 -23.43 23.88
CA SER A 42 -22.57 -23.71 24.05
C SER A 42 -21.76 -23.15 22.86
N ILE A 43 -22.34 -23.15 21.67
CA ILE A 43 -21.73 -22.54 20.46
C ILE A 43 -21.77 -21.03 20.58
N GLN A 44 -22.85 -20.44 21.07
CA GLN A 44 -22.96 -19.00 21.32
C GLN A 44 -22.07 -18.56 22.51
N ALA A 45 -21.88 -19.37 23.52
CA ALA A 45 -20.94 -19.09 24.62
C ALA A 45 -19.46 -19.15 24.12
N GLN A 46 -19.11 -20.16 23.30
CA GLN A 46 -17.78 -20.27 22.72
C GLN A 46 -17.51 -19.15 21.69
N ALA A 47 -18.51 -18.74 20.92
CA ALA A 47 -18.39 -17.58 20.01
C ALA A 47 -18.23 -16.26 20.80
N LYS A 48 -18.89 -16.15 21.97
CA LYS A 48 -18.76 -14.99 22.87
C LYS A 48 -17.40 -14.94 23.59
N ASP A 49 -16.81 -16.08 23.90
CA ASP A 49 -15.46 -16.16 24.48
C ASP A 49 -14.34 -15.97 23.43
N MET A 50 -14.61 -16.24 22.14
CA MET A 50 -13.64 -15.99 21.05
C MET A 50 -13.59 -14.51 20.64
N VAL A 51 -14.55 -13.69 21.00
CA VAL A 51 -14.50 -12.22 20.84
C VAL A 51 -14.02 -11.59 22.16
N LYS A 52 -12.97 -12.13 22.74
CA LYS A 52 -12.15 -11.34 23.63
C LYS A 52 -11.35 -10.40 22.76
N ILE A 53 -11.91 -9.23 22.47
CA ILE A 53 -11.13 -8.10 21.93
C ILE A 53 -9.92 -8.01 22.85
N SER A 54 -8.78 -8.51 22.40
CA SER A 54 -7.51 -8.20 23.05
C SER A 54 -7.40 -6.68 22.94
N ILE A 55 -7.76 -5.97 24.00
CA ILE A 55 -7.57 -4.52 24.08
C ILE A 55 -6.07 -4.33 23.93
N ILE A 56 -5.65 -3.99 22.71
CA ILE A 56 -4.24 -3.71 22.45
C ILE A 56 -3.91 -2.48 23.28
N ASP A 57 -2.92 -2.61 24.17
CA ASP A 57 -2.39 -1.45 24.87
C ASP A 57 -1.77 -0.49 23.86
N LYS A 58 -2.48 0.62 23.61
CA LYS A 58 -2.08 1.66 22.65
C LYS A 58 -1.19 2.74 23.28
N SER A 59 -0.87 2.65 24.57
CA SER A 59 -0.07 3.66 25.28
C SER A 59 1.33 3.87 24.69
N ARG A 60 1.87 2.83 24.02
CA ARG A 60 3.19 2.87 23.35
C ARG A 60 3.17 3.48 21.95
N PHE A 61 1.99 3.71 21.37
CA PHE A 61 1.86 4.25 20.03
C PHE A 61 1.58 5.75 20.10
N ARG A 62 2.23 6.53 19.24
CA ARG A 62 1.93 7.95 19.09
C ARG A 62 0.68 8.16 18.27
N LYS A 63 -0.06 9.24 18.54
CA LYS A 63 -1.11 9.70 17.64
C LYS A 63 -0.50 10.25 16.36
N ALA A 64 -1.19 10.04 15.23
CA ALA A 64 -0.87 10.73 14.00
C ALA A 64 -1.02 12.24 14.23
N PRO A 65 -0.03 13.05 13.86
CA PRO A 65 -0.16 14.49 13.89
C PRO A 65 -1.27 14.99 12.95
N GLU A 66 -1.78 16.17 13.21
CA GLU A 66 -2.67 16.86 12.28
C GLU A 66 -1.92 17.26 11.00
N LEU A 67 -2.65 17.32 9.88
CA LEU A 67 -2.14 17.90 8.65
C LEU A 67 -2.10 19.43 8.82
N VAL A 68 -0.92 20.01 8.72
CA VAL A 68 -0.71 21.44 8.97
C VAL A 68 -0.03 22.13 7.81
N GLY A 69 -0.43 23.36 7.53
CA GLY A 69 0.19 24.19 6.50
C GLY A 69 -0.02 23.68 5.07
N ILE A 70 -1.15 23.03 4.82
CA ILE A 70 -1.51 22.54 3.50
C ILE A 70 -1.78 23.72 2.57
N SER A 71 -1.12 23.72 1.41
CA SER A 71 -1.19 24.77 0.39
C SER A 71 -2.12 24.45 -0.77
N GLY A 72 -2.55 23.19 -0.91
CA GLY A 72 -3.46 22.78 -1.97
C GLY A 72 -4.07 21.39 -1.73
N TYR A 73 -5.24 21.17 -2.32
CA TYR A 73 -6.00 19.92 -2.22
C TYR A 73 -6.35 19.43 -3.63
N ILE A 74 -6.18 18.15 -3.90
CA ILE A 74 -6.53 17.49 -5.16
C ILE A 74 -7.38 16.27 -4.81
N ASN A 75 -8.45 16.02 -5.57
CA ASN A 75 -9.46 14.98 -5.34
C ASN A 75 -10.23 15.12 -4.02
N THR A 76 -10.15 16.25 -3.33
CA THR A 76 -10.83 16.53 -2.07
C THR A 76 -10.80 18.03 -1.76
N THR A 77 -11.57 18.43 -0.76
CA THR A 77 -11.47 19.73 -0.06
C THR A 77 -11.06 19.53 1.39
N THR A 78 -10.81 20.59 2.12
CA THR A 78 -10.50 20.53 3.57
C THR A 78 -11.62 19.82 4.33
N GLU A 79 -12.87 20.27 4.11
CA GLU A 79 -14.05 19.78 4.82
C GLU A 79 -14.36 18.31 4.48
N GLU A 80 -14.21 17.94 3.19
CA GLU A 80 -14.40 16.56 2.75
C GLU A 80 -13.34 15.63 3.35
N LEU A 81 -12.08 16.07 3.39
CA LEU A 81 -10.99 15.28 3.94
C LEU A 81 -11.17 15.06 5.45
N GLU A 82 -11.46 16.13 6.22
CA GLU A 82 -11.71 16.04 7.66
C GLU A 82 -12.88 15.09 7.96
N ALA A 83 -13.97 15.19 7.20
CA ALA A 83 -15.11 14.28 7.35
C ALA A 83 -14.76 12.83 6.98
N ALA A 84 -13.94 12.64 5.93
CA ALA A 84 -13.53 11.31 5.46
C ALA A 84 -12.58 10.60 6.44
N MET A 85 -11.80 11.34 7.23
CA MET A 85 -10.83 10.75 8.18
C MET A 85 -11.50 10.04 9.35
N LYS A 86 -12.76 10.36 9.66
CA LYS A 86 -13.44 9.84 10.84
C LYS A 86 -13.59 8.32 10.77
N ASP A 87 -13.19 7.64 11.83
CA ASP A 87 -13.33 6.18 11.99
C ASP A 87 -12.67 5.36 10.87
N LYS A 88 -11.62 5.86 10.22
CA LYS A 88 -10.88 5.19 9.15
C LYS A 88 -9.52 4.67 9.61
N VAL A 89 -9.09 3.60 8.99
CA VAL A 89 -7.66 3.27 8.93
C VAL A 89 -7.04 4.22 7.91
N ILE A 90 -6.01 4.97 8.29
CA ILE A 90 -5.45 6.01 7.41
C ILE A 90 -4.01 5.65 7.04
N LEU A 91 -3.76 5.59 5.74
CA LEU A 91 -2.41 5.50 5.19
C LEU A 91 -1.99 6.89 4.72
N TYR A 92 -0.99 7.48 5.38
CA TYR A 92 -0.33 8.71 4.98
C TYR A 92 0.87 8.35 4.11
N ASP A 93 0.84 8.72 2.84
CA ASP A 93 1.91 8.46 1.88
C ASP A 93 2.65 9.76 1.56
N PHE A 94 3.87 9.90 2.10
CA PHE A 94 4.74 11.03 1.81
C PHE A 94 5.49 10.77 0.51
N TRP A 95 5.22 11.60 -0.48
CA TRP A 95 5.74 11.44 -1.83
C TRP A 95 6.03 12.77 -2.51
N THR A 96 6.76 12.71 -3.61
CA THR A 96 6.84 13.79 -4.59
C THR A 96 6.86 13.21 -5.99
N TYR A 97 6.33 13.96 -6.97
CA TYR A 97 6.05 13.40 -8.29
C TYR A 97 7.28 13.16 -9.16
N SER A 98 8.42 13.75 -8.84
CA SER A 98 9.67 13.50 -9.59
C SER A 98 10.54 12.40 -8.97
N CYS A 99 10.22 11.95 -7.76
CA CYS A 99 10.94 10.89 -7.07
C CYS A 99 10.64 9.52 -7.69
N ILE A 100 11.63 8.90 -8.33
CA ILE A 100 11.43 7.61 -9.01
C ILE A 100 11.00 6.51 -8.04
N ASN A 101 11.53 6.49 -6.80
CA ASN A 101 11.16 5.52 -5.79
C ASN A 101 9.69 5.69 -5.37
N CYS A 102 9.20 6.94 -5.31
CA CYS A 102 7.79 7.23 -5.07
C CYS A 102 6.92 6.70 -6.21
N ILE A 103 7.28 7.04 -7.46
CA ILE A 103 6.54 6.62 -8.65
C ILE A 103 6.38 5.09 -8.69
N ARG A 104 7.41 4.34 -8.32
CA ARG A 104 7.37 2.86 -8.30
C ARG A 104 6.44 2.29 -7.24
N THR A 105 6.13 3.05 -6.18
CA THR A 105 5.19 2.60 -5.14
C THR A 105 3.73 2.88 -5.50
N LEU A 106 3.45 3.88 -6.36
CA LEU A 106 2.09 4.32 -6.68
C LEU A 106 1.16 3.21 -7.19
N PRO A 107 1.59 2.26 -8.03
CA PRO A 107 0.72 1.16 -8.45
C PRO A 107 0.16 0.35 -7.28
N TYR A 108 0.96 0.10 -6.22
CA TYR A 108 0.49 -0.58 -5.02
C TYR A 108 -0.48 0.29 -4.21
N ILE A 109 -0.16 1.59 -4.05
CA ILE A 109 -1.02 2.53 -3.32
C ILE A 109 -2.38 2.65 -3.99
N THR A 110 -2.44 2.81 -5.32
CA THR A 110 -3.70 2.89 -6.08
C THR A 110 -4.49 1.58 -6.03
N ALA A 111 -3.80 0.44 -6.09
CA ALA A 111 -4.44 -0.87 -5.96
C ALA A 111 -5.03 -1.07 -4.56
N TRP A 112 -4.34 -0.68 -3.49
CA TRP A 112 -4.87 -0.73 -2.13
C TRP A 112 -6.06 0.21 -1.95
N ASN A 113 -6.01 1.41 -2.53
CA ASN A 113 -7.16 2.31 -2.53
C ASN A 113 -8.38 1.65 -3.17
N THR A 114 -8.22 1.10 -4.37
CA THR A 114 -9.31 0.42 -5.09
C THR A 114 -9.88 -0.76 -4.30
N LYS A 115 -9.00 -1.50 -3.62
CA LYS A 115 -9.39 -2.73 -2.93
C LYS A 115 -10.02 -2.50 -1.55
N TYR A 116 -9.55 -1.49 -0.81
CA TYR A 116 -9.85 -1.35 0.61
C TYR A 116 -10.62 -0.07 0.98
N ALA A 117 -10.82 0.89 0.08
CA ALA A 117 -11.50 2.14 0.40
C ALA A 117 -12.91 1.90 0.98
N ASP A 118 -13.70 1.02 0.33
CA ASP A 118 -15.05 0.66 0.79
C ASP A 118 -15.05 -0.13 2.10
N GLN A 119 -13.91 -0.72 2.47
CA GLN A 119 -13.73 -1.45 3.71
C GLN A 119 -13.29 -0.56 4.88
N GLY A 120 -12.99 0.71 4.59
CA GLY A 120 -12.65 1.70 5.59
C GLY A 120 -11.19 2.16 5.61
N LEU A 121 -10.40 1.84 4.57
CA LEU A 121 -9.11 2.46 4.33
C LEU A 121 -9.32 3.85 3.74
N LEU A 122 -8.59 4.84 4.24
CA LEU A 122 -8.40 6.13 3.61
C LEU A 122 -6.92 6.31 3.31
N ILE A 123 -6.58 6.58 2.07
CA ILE A 123 -5.22 6.96 1.69
C ILE A 123 -5.16 8.47 1.51
N ILE A 124 -4.12 9.10 2.05
CA ILE A 124 -3.85 10.52 1.89
C ILE A 124 -2.44 10.65 1.34
N GLY A 125 -2.32 11.04 0.08
CA GLY A 125 -1.04 11.38 -0.51
C GLY A 125 -0.59 12.76 -0.03
N ILE A 126 0.52 12.82 0.72
CA ILE A 126 1.11 14.08 1.20
C ILE A 126 2.26 14.42 0.26
N HIS A 127 1.98 15.29 -0.70
CA HIS A 127 2.98 15.75 -1.64
C HIS A 127 3.85 16.82 -0.97
N SER A 128 5.06 16.41 -0.56
CA SER A 128 6.05 17.27 0.07
C SER A 128 7.21 17.48 -0.91
N PRO A 129 7.43 18.71 -1.41
CA PRO A 129 8.38 18.96 -2.48
C PRO A 129 9.83 18.84 -2.01
N GLU A 130 10.67 18.20 -2.82
CA GLU A 130 12.12 18.24 -2.72
C GLU A 130 12.67 19.48 -3.46
N PHE A 131 12.07 19.81 -4.60
CA PHE A 131 12.51 20.88 -5.49
C PHE A 131 11.46 21.98 -5.66
N GLU A 132 11.89 23.20 -6.02
CA GLU A 132 10.99 24.35 -6.18
C GLU A 132 9.92 24.13 -7.25
N PHE A 133 10.25 23.47 -8.37
CA PHE A 133 9.28 23.20 -9.45
C PHE A 133 8.17 22.22 -9.02
N GLU A 134 8.36 21.46 -7.97
CA GLU A 134 7.37 20.52 -7.42
C GLU A 134 6.27 21.22 -6.61
N LYS A 135 6.46 22.49 -6.25
CA LYS A 135 5.45 23.29 -5.55
C LYS A 135 4.30 23.75 -6.45
N ASP A 136 4.50 23.71 -7.77
CA ASP A 136 3.46 24.12 -8.72
C ASP A 136 2.26 23.16 -8.68
N PHE A 137 1.09 23.72 -8.37
CA PHE A 137 -0.15 22.95 -8.25
C PHE A 137 -0.51 22.19 -9.54
N ASN A 138 -0.32 22.81 -10.70
CA ASN A 138 -0.67 22.20 -11.99
C ASN A 138 0.24 21.01 -12.30
N ASN A 139 1.52 21.08 -11.91
CA ASN A 139 2.45 19.97 -12.08
C ASN A 139 2.03 18.78 -11.22
N VAL A 140 1.69 19.03 -9.95
CA VAL A 140 1.20 17.96 -9.04
C VAL A 140 -0.12 17.38 -9.55
N GLN A 141 -1.08 18.23 -9.96
CA GLN A 141 -2.35 17.78 -10.52
C GLN A 141 -2.16 16.94 -11.80
N THR A 142 -1.20 17.32 -12.63
CA THR A 142 -0.86 16.55 -13.84
C THR A 142 -0.31 15.18 -13.48
N ALA A 143 0.60 15.10 -12.52
CA ALA A 143 1.15 13.84 -12.03
C ALA A 143 0.07 12.95 -11.40
N VAL A 144 -0.82 13.52 -10.58
CA VAL A 144 -1.97 12.80 -10.00
C VAL A 144 -2.82 12.14 -11.09
N LYS A 145 -3.11 12.86 -12.18
CA LYS A 145 -3.85 12.31 -13.33
C LYS A 145 -3.05 11.25 -14.10
N GLN A 146 -1.76 11.50 -14.30
CA GLN A 146 -0.87 10.60 -15.04
C GLN A 146 -0.71 9.24 -14.36
N HIS A 147 -0.78 9.21 -13.04
CA HIS A 147 -0.63 8.00 -12.23
C HIS A 147 -1.95 7.43 -11.73
N ASP A 148 -3.09 7.85 -12.28
CA ASP A 148 -4.44 7.38 -11.94
C ASP A 148 -4.74 7.44 -10.42
N ILE A 149 -4.21 8.47 -9.75
CA ILE A 149 -4.43 8.68 -8.32
C ILE A 149 -5.84 9.24 -8.12
N THR A 150 -6.69 8.47 -7.46
CA THR A 150 -8.09 8.84 -7.17
C THR A 150 -8.34 9.17 -5.70
N TYR A 151 -7.43 8.82 -4.81
CA TYR A 151 -7.50 9.18 -3.39
C TYR A 151 -7.09 10.64 -3.15
N PRO A 152 -7.45 11.22 -1.99
CA PRO A 152 -7.06 12.57 -1.59
C PRO A 152 -5.56 12.80 -1.65
N VAL A 153 -5.15 13.92 -2.25
CA VAL A 153 -3.77 14.40 -2.24
C VAL A 153 -3.74 15.82 -1.68
N VAL A 154 -2.83 16.08 -0.76
CA VAL A 154 -2.58 17.40 -0.18
C VAL A 154 -1.16 17.87 -0.49
N GLN A 155 -0.98 19.17 -0.75
CA GLN A 155 0.34 19.76 -0.95
C GLN A 155 0.88 20.36 0.35
N ASP A 156 2.05 19.90 0.75
CA ASP A 156 2.80 20.37 1.93
C ASP A 156 4.01 21.21 1.50
N ASN A 157 3.76 22.28 0.70
CA ASN A 157 4.82 23.09 0.07
C ASN A 157 5.82 23.71 1.04
N GLU A 158 5.40 23.94 2.30
CA GLU A 158 6.24 24.50 3.36
C GLU A 158 6.85 23.41 4.27
N MET A 159 6.66 22.14 3.93
CA MET A 159 7.16 21.00 4.70
C MET A 159 6.72 21.02 6.18
N LYS A 160 5.54 21.58 6.47
CA LYS A 160 5.02 21.69 7.84
C LYS A 160 4.45 20.36 8.33
N THR A 161 3.65 19.71 7.51
CA THR A 161 3.14 18.36 7.78
C THR A 161 4.29 17.35 7.83
N TRP A 162 5.24 17.44 6.91
CA TRP A 162 6.48 16.67 6.93
C TRP A 162 7.21 16.75 8.27
N LYS A 163 7.35 17.97 8.82
CA LYS A 163 8.06 18.22 10.09
C LYS A 163 7.33 17.64 11.29
N VAL A 164 6.00 17.81 11.38
CA VAL A 164 5.25 17.28 12.54
C VAL A 164 5.16 15.76 12.53
N PHE A 165 5.21 15.13 11.35
CA PHE A 165 5.36 13.67 11.22
C PHE A 165 6.79 13.19 11.50
N GLU A 166 7.76 14.10 11.68
CA GLU A 166 9.19 13.79 11.83
C GLU A 166 9.73 13.00 10.63
N ASN A 167 9.18 13.29 9.44
CA ASN A 167 9.58 12.60 8.23
C ASN A 167 10.97 13.06 7.76
N ARG A 168 11.70 12.19 7.04
CA ARG A 168 13.04 12.44 6.51
C ARG A 168 13.31 11.76 5.17
N TYR A 169 12.33 11.03 4.63
CA TYR A 169 12.52 10.15 3.48
C TYR A 169 11.35 10.22 2.50
N TRP A 170 11.64 10.07 1.24
CA TRP A 170 10.70 9.79 0.17
C TRP A 170 11.00 8.42 -0.47
N PRO A 171 10.00 7.57 -0.75
CA PRO A 171 8.68 7.63 -0.13
C PRO A 171 8.74 7.19 1.34
N ARG A 172 7.76 7.60 2.13
CA ARG A 172 7.52 7.04 3.46
C ARG A 172 6.04 6.92 3.72
N LYS A 173 5.63 5.79 4.26
CA LYS A 173 4.25 5.49 4.59
C LYS A 173 4.09 5.39 6.09
N TYR A 174 3.03 5.99 6.63
CA TYR A 174 2.59 5.77 8.01
C TYR A 174 1.18 5.25 7.97
N ILE A 175 0.85 4.23 8.79
CA ILE A 175 -0.51 3.71 8.88
C ILE A 175 -1.02 3.93 10.30
N ALA A 176 -2.12 4.68 10.41
CA ALA A 176 -2.83 4.90 11.65
C ALA A 176 -4.10 4.03 11.71
N ASP A 177 -4.40 3.52 12.90
CA ASP A 177 -5.65 2.82 13.16
C ASP A 177 -6.87 3.77 13.20
N SER A 178 -8.08 3.22 13.32
CA SER A 178 -9.32 4.01 13.33
C SER A 178 -9.47 4.96 14.52
N GLU A 179 -8.62 4.86 15.51
CA GLU A 179 -8.54 5.78 16.65
C GLU A 179 -7.38 6.77 16.49
N GLY A 180 -6.66 6.73 15.36
CA GLY A 180 -5.61 7.68 14.99
C GLY A 180 -4.24 7.37 15.58
N TYR A 181 -3.96 6.18 16.09
CA TYR A 181 -2.62 5.80 16.54
C TYR A 181 -1.80 5.24 15.39
N ILE A 182 -0.58 5.75 15.18
CA ILE A 182 0.36 5.19 14.19
C ILE A 182 0.79 3.81 14.65
N ARG A 183 0.44 2.80 13.86
CA ARG A 183 0.70 1.40 14.14
C ARG A 183 1.84 0.81 13.32
N TYR A 184 2.17 1.48 12.22
CA TYR A 184 3.20 1.03 11.29
C TYR A 184 3.79 2.22 10.54
N ASP A 185 5.06 2.14 10.20
CA ASP A 185 5.68 2.99 9.20
C ASP A 185 6.68 2.19 8.35
N HIS A 186 6.81 2.60 7.09
CA HIS A 186 7.73 2.00 6.13
C HIS A 186 8.49 3.08 5.38
N ILE A 187 9.81 2.95 5.34
CA ILE A 187 10.70 3.87 4.65
C ILE A 187 11.11 3.26 3.31
N GLY A 188 10.97 4.04 2.24
CA GLY A 188 11.36 3.64 0.91
C GLY A 188 10.32 2.81 0.16
N GLU A 189 10.74 2.25 -0.96
CA GLU A 189 9.95 1.32 -1.77
C GLU A 189 10.09 -0.13 -1.24
N GLY A 190 9.23 -1.05 -1.71
CA GLY A 190 9.21 -2.44 -1.24
C GLY A 190 8.35 -2.66 0.01
N GLY A 191 8.47 -3.83 0.64
CA GLY A 191 7.69 -4.22 1.82
C GLY A 191 6.18 -4.24 1.60
N TYR A 192 5.72 -4.43 0.35
CA TYR A 192 4.32 -4.27 -0.04
C TYR A 192 3.41 -5.29 0.64
N ALA A 193 3.80 -6.56 0.67
CA ALA A 193 3.03 -7.61 1.33
C ALA A 193 2.89 -7.38 2.84
N GLU A 194 3.96 -6.91 3.51
CA GLU A 194 3.92 -6.57 4.93
C GLU A 194 3.01 -5.37 5.18
N THR A 195 3.14 -4.32 4.37
CA THR A 195 2.29 -3.12 4.46
C THR A 195 0.82 -3.47 4.26
N GLU A 196 0.49 -4.30 3.25
CA GLU A 196 -0.88 -4.72 2.98
C GLU A 196 -1.44 -5.61 4.09
N LYS A 197 -0.59 -6.46 4.68
CA LYS A 197 -0.99 -7.24 5.85
C LYS A 197 -1.41 -6.33 7.01
N VAL A 198 -0.63 -5.29 7.29
CA VAL A 198 -0.97 -4.31 8.34
C VAL A 198 -2.30 -3.61 8.02
N ILE A 199 -2.53 -3.22 6.76
CA ILE A 199 -3.81 -2.65 6.32
C ILE A 199 -4.95 -3.61 6.66
N GLN A 200 -4.85 -4.88 6.30
CA GLN A 200 -5.88 -5.89 6.57
C GLN A 200 -6.11 -6.08 8.07
N ASP A 201 -5.03 -6.20 8.86
CA ASP A 201 -5.11 -6.39 10.32
C ASP A 201 -5.83 -5.19 10.98
N LEU A 202 -5.51 -3.96 10.57
CA LEU A 202 -6.14 -2.75 11.13
C LEU A 202 -7.59 -2.57 10.66
N LEU A 203 -7.93 -2.95 9.44
CA LEU A 203 -9.31 -2.98 8.96
C LEU A 203 -10.16 -3.99 9.72
N GLN A 204 -9.58 -5.14 10.07
CA GLN A 204 -10.24 -6.12 10.92
C GLN A 204 -10.44 -5.58 12.35
N GLU A 205 -9.41 -4.97 12.96
CA GLU A 205 -9.51 -4.32 14.28
C GLU A 205 -10.60 -3.24 14.26
N ARG A 206 -10.61 -2.37 13.24
CA ARG A 206 -11.64 -1.35 13.02
C ARG A 206 -13.05 -1.94 12.99
N SER A 207 -13.24 -3.03 12.23
CA SER A 207 -14.55 -3.69 12.11
C SER A 207 -15.04 -4.20 13.47
N GLN A 208 -14.15 -4.74 14.29
CA GLN A 208 -14.48 -5.21 15.64
C GLN A 208 -14.84 -4.04 16.58
N ILE A 209 -14.06 -2.95 16.55
CA ILE A 209 -14.31 -1.76 17.39
C ILE A 209 -15.65 -1.12 17.05
N LEU A 210 -15.99 -1.03 15.77
CA LEU A 210 -17.21 -0.36 15.28
C LEU A 210 -18.43 -1.31 15.21
N GLY A 211 -18.28 -2.58 15.55
CA GLY A 211 -19.36 -3.58 15.45
C GLY A 211 -19.84 -3.83 14.02
N LEU A 212 -18.94 -3.69 13.04
CA LEU A 212 -19.21 -3.95 11.64
C LEU A 212 -18.96 -5.43 11.29
N ASN A 213 -19.41 -5.83 10.08
CA ASN A 213 -19.04 -7.15 9.56
C ASN A 213 -17.50 -7.27 9.47
N VAL A 214 -16.99 -8.38 9.98
CA VAL A 214 -15.54 -8.62 9.96
C VAL A 214 -15.04 -8.69 8.51
N VAL A 215 -14.03 -7.90 8.20
CA VAL A 215 -13.31 -7.98 6.93
C VAL A 215 -12.50 -9.26 6.95
N SER A 216 -12.80 -10.21 6.07
CA SER A 216 -11.99 -11.42 5.92
C SER A 216 -10.68 -11.09 5.21
N ALA A 217 -9.62 -11.81 5.61
CA ALA A 217 -8.34 -11.73 4.93
C ALA A 217 -8.51 -12.03 3.42
N GLN A 218 -7.89 -11.23 2.59
CA GLN A 218 -7.94 -11.34 1.13
C GLN A 218 -6.53 -11.63 0.60
N PRO A 219 -6.39 -12.27 -0.57
CA PRO A 219 -5.09 -12.39 -1.23
C PRO A 219 -4.45 -11.00 -1.37
N PHE A 220 -3.15 -10.91 -1.21
CA PHE A 220 -2.44 -9.65 -1.40
C PHE A 220 -2.52 -9.17 -2.85
N VAL A 221 -2.30 -7.88 -3.04
CA VAL A 221 -2.13 -7.29 -4.37
C VAL A 221 -0.87 -7.89 -4.98
N ASP A 222 -1.04 -8.55 -6.12
CA ASP A 222 0.05 -9.18 -6.87
C ASP A 222 0.35 -8.32 -8.11
N LEU A 223 1.39 -7.52 -8.02
CA LEU A 223 1.90 -6.69 -9.10
C LEU A 223 3.36 -7.10 -9.35
N GLU A 224 3.79 -6.97 -10.60
CA GLU A 224 5.19 -7.21 -10.95
C GLU A 224 6.07 -6.19 -10.22
N GLU A 225 6.87 -6.69 -9.27
CA GLU A 225 7.80 -5.85 -8.54
C GLU A 225 8.94 -5.39 -9.46
N HIS A 226 9.31 -4.12 -9.32
CA HIS A 226 10.45 -3.60 -10.05
C HIS A 226 11.72 -4.36 -9.65
N GLN A 227 12.33 -5.04 -10.63
CA GLN A 227 13.59 -5.75 -10.41
C GLN A 227 14.72 -4.73 -10.31
N PHE A 228 15.28 -4.58 -9.12
CA PHE A 228 16.48 -3.77 -8.93
C PHE A 228 17.68 -4.47 -9.58
N THR A 229 18.05 -4.01 -10.76
CA THR A 229 19.44 -4.19 -11.20
C THR A 229 20.27 -3.23 -10.36
N ALA A 230 21.37 -3.72 -9.78
CA ALA A 230 22.26 -2.86 -8.99
C ALA A 230 22.49 -1.52 -9.71
N SER A 231 22.13 -0.41 -9.06
CA SER A 231 22.33 0.93 -9.62
C SER A 231 23.80 1.07 -9.99
N GLN A 232 24.09 1.40 -11.24
CA GLN A 232 25.45 1.57 -11.72
C GLN A 232 25.98 2.98 -11.45
N THR A 233 25.08 3.92 -11.11
CA THR A 233 25.41 5.30 -10.77
C THR A 233 24.69 5.72 -9.50
N PRO A 234 25.31 6.55 -8.64
CA PRO A 234 24.60 7.19 -7.53
C PRO A 234 23.58 8.21 -8.07
N GLU A 235 22.69 8.69 -7.20
CA GLU A 235 21.85 9.86 -7.51
C GLU A 235 22.73 11.04 -7.86
N LEU A 236 22.39 11.75 -8.94
CA LEU A 236 23.07 12.93 -9.42
C LEU A 236 22.17 14.15 -9.23
N TYR A 237 22.67 15.14 -8.49
CA TYR A 237 21.95 16.38 -8.21
C TYR A 237 22.52 17.53 -9.01
N PHE A 238 21.64 18.23 -9.75
CA PHE A 238 22.02 19.31 -10.65
C PHE A 238 22.01 20.70 -10.01
N GLY A 239 21.59 20.82 -8.74
CA GLY A 239 21.60 22.07 -7.99
C GLY A 239 22.81 22.19 -7.07
N TYR A 240 23.35 23.41 -6.91
CA TYR A 240 24.56 23.58 -6.09
C TYR A 240 24.31 23.29 -4.60
N ASN A 241 23.08 23.46 -4.11
CA ASN A 241 22.76 23.19 -2.71
C ASN A 241 22.58 21.70 -2.44
N PHE A 242 21.96 20.96 -3.34
CA PHE A 242 21.77 19.51 -3.26
C PHE A 242 23.04 18.73 -3.57
N ALA A 243 23.90 19.27 -4.46
CA ALA A 243 25.20 18.68 -4.74
C ALA A 243 26.23 18.93 -3.62
N PHE A 244 25.88 19.74 -2.63
CA PHE A 244 26.76 20.10 -1.54
C PHE A 244 27.23 18.87 -0.74
N GLY A 245 28.55 18.65 -0.76
CA GLY A 245 29.19 17.49 -0.17
C GLY A 245 29.34 16.28 -1.09
N ARG A 246 28.63 16.19 -2.22
CA ARG A 246 28.79 15.11 -3.21
C ARG A 246 29.66 15.51 -4.39
N ASN A 247 29.70 16.80 -4.74
CA ASN A 247 30.46 17.41 -5.83
C ASN A 247 30.45 16.58 -7.12
N GLN A 248 29.27 16.36 -7.67
CA GLN A 248 29.06 15.47 -8.83
C GLN A 248 29.13 16.20 -10.20
N LEU A 249 29.33 17.51 -10.20
CA LEU A 249 29.64 18.27 -11.41
C LEU A 249 31.11 18.07 -11.78
N GLY A 250 31.35 17.40 -12.91
CA GLY A 250 32.71 17.04 -13.35
C GLY A 250 33.43 18.13 -14.13
N ASN A 251 32.75 19.24 -14.45
CA ASN A 251 33.37 20.37 -15.12
C ASN A 251 34.33 21.14 -14.20
N SER A 252 35.47 21.56 -14.73
CA SER A 252 36.50 22.30 -13.97
C SER A 252 36.04 23.67 -13.47
N GLU A 253 35.04 24.26 -14.13
CA GLU A 253 34.41 25.53 -13.76
C GLU A 253 33.68 25.45 -12.42
N GLY A 254 33.16 24.26 -12.07
CA GLY A 254 32.41 24.01 -10.84
C GLY A 254 31.10 24.78 -10.75
N PHE A 255 30.36 24.60 -9.67
CA PHE A 255 29.17 25.39 -9.40
C PHE A 255 29.51 26.84 -9.04
N LYS A 256 28.75 27.78 -9.59
CA LYS A 256 28.81 29.20 -9.23
C LYS A 256 27.40 29.67 -8.86
N PRO A 257 27.07 29.73 -7.56
CA PRO A 257 25.71 30.06 -7.11
C PRO A 257 25.12 31.28 -7.79
N ASP A 258 23.93 31.12 -8.35
CA ASP A 258 23.10 32.15 -9.02
C ASP A 258 23.71 32.81 -10.25
N GLN A 259 24.84 32.30 -10.76
CA GLN A 259 25.53 32.83 -11.92
C GLN A 259 25.28 32.00 -13.16
N ILE A 260 25.41 32.68 -14.33
CA ILE A 260 25.50 32.01 -15.62
C ILE A 260 26.98 31.67 -15.84
N VAL A 261 27.24 30.41 -16.10
CA VAL A 261 28.60 29.89 -16.36
C VAL A 261 28.61 29.22 -17.72
N THR A 262 29.66 29.48 -18.50
CA THR A 262 29.93 28.73 -19.71
C THR A 262 30.79 27.55 -19.39
N TYR A 263 30.23 26.35 -19.54
CA TYR A 263 30.88 25.08 -19.28
C TYR A 263 31.47 24.50 -20.55
N SER A 264 32.60 23.83 -20.41
CA SER A 264 33.26 23.10 -21.49
C SER A 264 33.44 21.62 -21.09
N LEU A 265 33.17 20.73 -22.05
CA LEU A 265 33.39 19.32 -21.80
C LEU A 265 34.89 19.01 -21.67
N PRO A 266 35.34 18.31 -20.64
CA PRO A 266 36.74 17.91 -20.56
C PRO A 266 37.02 16.75 -21.54
N GLU A 267 38.28 16.58 -21.93
CA GLU A 267 38.72 15.48 -22.81
C GLU A 267 38.42 14.10 -22.23
N LYS A 268 38.41 13.98 -20.90
CA LYS A 268 38.18 12.73 -20.18
C LYS A 268 37.05 12.87 -19.19
N LEU A 269 36.02 12.03 -19.36
CA LEU A 269 34.91 11.95 -18.44
C LEU A 269 35.22 10.96 -17.31
N THR A 270 34.85 11.32 -16.09
CA THR A 270 34.92 10.45 -14.90
C THR A 270 33.55 9.83 -14.65
N ARG A 271 33.53 8.55 -14.28
CA ARG A 271 32.28 7.87 -13.93
C ARG A 271 31.65 8.51 -12.68
N ASP A 272 30.32 8.47 -12.63
CA ASP A 272 29.51 8.97 -11.51
C ASP A 272 29.53 10.51 -11.35
N TYR A 273 29.89 11.21 -12.43
CA TYR A 273 29.80 12.67 -12.57
C TYR A 273 28.91 13.04 -13.76
N PHE A 274 28.22 14.15 -13.67
CA PHE A 274 27.56 14.77 -14.84
C PHE A 274 28.42 15.91 -15.37
N TYR A 275 28.26 16.22 -16.64
CA TYR A 275 29.00 17.24 -17.34
C TYR A 275 28.06 18.11 -18.16
N LEU A 276 28.35 19.40 -18.19
CA LEU A 276 27.58 20.40 -18.92
C LEU A 276 28.43 21.00 -20.07
N GLU A 277 27.75 21.39 -21.10
CA GLU A 277 28.35 22.16 -22.21
C GLU A 277 27.46 23.37 -22.51
N GLY A 278 28.08 24.52 -22.81
CA GLY A 278 27.37 25.76 -23.09
C GLY A 278 27.10 26.61 -21.86
N GLN A 279 26.15 27.53 -21.98
CA GLN A 279 25.82 28.48 -20.90
C GLN A 279 24.70 27.95 -20.04
N TRP A 280 24.95 27.86 -18.74
CA TRP A 280 23.95 27.39 -17.79
C TRP A 280 23.90 28.32 -16.59
N LYS A 281 22.70 28.69 -16.17
CA LYS A 281 22.48 29.37 -14.90
C LYS A 281 22.39 28.33 -13.79
N ASN A 282 23.17 28.54 -12.72
CA ASN A 282 23.24 27.69 -11.56
C ASN A 282 22.21 28.16 -10.52
N PHE A 283 21.29 27.28 -10.12
CA PHE A 283 20.35 27.48 -9.03
C PHE A 283 20.67 26.52 -7.90
N ASP A 284 20.07 26.73 -6.77
CA ASP A 284 20.25 25.89 -5.58
C ASP A 284 19.73 24.45 -5.78
N ASP A 285 18.67 24.26 -6.55
CA ASP A 285 18.01 22.97 -6.82
C ASP A 285 18.18 22.44 -8.25
N ARG A 286 18.67 23.25 -9.20
CA ARG A 286 18.74 22.90 -10.64
C ARG A 286 19.76 23.69 -11.41
N MET A 287 19.96 23.28 -12.67
CA MET A 287 20.64 24.05 -13.71
C MET A 287 19.63 24.43 -14.81
N LYS A 288 19.77 25.62 -15.36
CA LYS A 288 18.93 26.10 -16.46
C LYS A 288 19.79 26.66 -17.59
N LEU A 289 19.49 26.24 -18.83
CA LEU A 289 20.08 26.68 -20.06
C LEU A 289 19.57 28.10 -20.40
#